data_4307d4170e8b1691b6c5955ba9cc7991
#
_entry.id   4307d4170e8b1691b6c5955ba9cc7991
#
_cell.length_a   1.000
_cell.length_b   1.000
_cell.length_c   1.000
_cell.angle_alpha   90.00
_cell.angle_beta   90.00
_cell.angle_gamma   90.00
#
_symmetry.space_group_name_H-M   'P 1'
#
loop_
_entity.id
_entity.type
_entity.pdbx_description
1 polymer ?
#
loop_
_entity_poly.entity_id
_entity_poly.type
_entity_poly.pdbx_seq_one_letter_code
_entity_poly.pdbx_strand_id
1 'polypeptide(L)'
;LSNNIFQQIVNYLQKNSDIEVVWLYGSHAKGTAQPHSDIDLAIAFKNFDLSSFDKRLRPKELELEISNALSLNEQLISIVDINLIPSYLAFNIVEYGSVILGKNSLRAMKEQQRIYSQFEFEMIASKHD
;
A
#
# COMPACT_ATOMS: atom_id res chain seq x y z
N LEU A 1 -2.75 9.34 16.11
CA LEU A 1 -3.92 8.64 15.55
C LEU A 1 -4.45 7.63 16.56
N SER A 2 -5.75 7.58 16.78
CA SER A 2 -6.31 6.62 17.70
C SER A 2 -6.36 5.22 17.07
N ASN A 3 -6.18 4.19 17.90
CA ASN A 3 -6.30 2.80 17.45
C ASN A 3 -7.69 2.52 16.87
N ASN A 4 -8.73 3.24 17.34
CA ASN A 4 -10.07 3.07 16.85
C ASN A 4 -10.20 3.49 15.37
N ILE A 5 -9.60 4.62 14.98
CA ILE A 5 -9.62 5.07 13.58
C ILE A 5 -8.86 4.09 12.70
N PHE A 6 -7.69 3.64 13.13
CA PHE A 6 -6.90 2.68 12.37
C PHE A 6 -7.68 1.38 12.18
N GLN A 7 -8.32 0.88 13.23
CA GLN A 7 -9.12 -0.34 13.14
C GLN A 7 -10.32 -0.18 12.22
N GLN A 8 -10.94 0.99 12.21
CA GLN A 8 -12.06 1.28 11.29
C GLN A 8 -11.58 1.24 9.84
N ILE A 9 -10.41 1.78 9.56
CA ILE A 9 -9.81 1.76 8.23
C ILE A 9 -9.55 0.32 7.80
N VAL A 10 -8.93 -0.49 8.67
CA VAL A 10 -8.65 -1.90 8.38
C VAL A 10 -9.93 -2.66 8.11
N ASN A 11 -10.97 -2.45 8.92
CA ASN A 11 -12.28 -3.10 8.73
C ASN A 11 -12.89 -2.73 7.39
N TYR A 12 -12.80 -1.47 6.99
CA TYR A 12 -13.31 -1.02 5.69
C TYR A 12 -12.59 -1.71 4.54
N LEU A 13 -11.25 -1.73 4.60
CA LEU A 13 -10.44 -2.36 3.57
C LEU A 13 -10.71 -3.87 3.48
N GLN A 14 -10.90 -4.52 4.61
CA GLN A 14 -11.14 -5.97 4.66
C GLN A 14 -12.43 -6.36 3.95
N LYS A 15 -13.42 -5.48 3.90
CA LYS A 15 -14.70 -5.73 3.23
C LYS A 15 -14.65 -5.49 1.73
N ASN A 16 -13.58 -4.90 1.21
CA ASN A 16 -13.45 -4.59 -0.21
C ASN A 16 -12.91 -5.82 -0.94
N SER A 17 -13.73 -6.40 -1.81
CA SER A 17 -13.39 -7.63 -2.51
C SER A 17 -12.27 -7.47 -3.55
N ASP A 18 -11.95 -6.24 -3.95
CA ASP A 18 -10.87 -5.95 -4.91
C ASP A 18 -9.49 -5.84 -4.24
N ILE A 19 -9.41 -5.99 -2.92
CA ILE A 19 -8.16 -5.84 -2.17
C ILE A 19 -7.67 -7.20 -1.70
N GLU A 20 -6.43 -7.56 -2.04
CA GLU A 20 -5.82 -8.81 -1.60
C GLU A 20 -4.82 -8.62 -0.47
N VAL A 21 -3.96 -7.60 -0.57
CA VAL A 21 -2.91 -7.35 0.43
C VAL A 21 -2.85 -5.87 0.72
N VAL A 22 -2.64 -5.52 1.98
CA VAL A 22 -2.39 -4.15 2.40
C VAL A 22 -1.14 -4.12 3.27
N TRP A 23 -0.22 -3.22 2.91
CA TRP A 23 0.99 -2.92 3.69
C TRP A 23 0.82 -1.55 4.34
N LEU A 24 1.15 -1.45 5.62
CA LEU A 24 1.35 -0.18 6.30
C LEU A 24 2.83 0.17 6.20
N TYR A 25 3.14 1.39 5.75
CA TYR A 25 4.54 1.82 5.64
C TYR A 25 4.68 3.27 6.10
N GLY A 26 5.87 3.84 5.94
CA GLY A 26 6.12 5.20 6.37
C GLY A 26 6.23 5.34 7.88
N SER A 27 5.92 6.53 8.40
CA SER A 27 6.15 6.86 9.80
C SER A 27 5.35 6.01 10.77
N HIS A 28 4.11 5.62 10.44
CA HIS A 28 3.30 4.78 11.33
C HIS A 28 3.88 3.37 11.46
N ALA A 29 4.43 2.81 10.39
CA ALA A 29 5.06 1.50 10.44
C ALA A 29 6.37 1.52 11.23
N LYS A 30 7.11 2.65 11.17
CA LYS A 30 8.40 2.81 11.84
C LYS A 30 8.29 3.25 13.30
N GLY A 31 7.08 3.59 13.76
CA GLY A 31 6.89 4.11 15.11
C GLY A 31 7.36 5.55 15.30
N THR A 32 7.56 6.29 14.20
CA THR A 32 8.02 7.69 14.23
C THR A 32 6.91 8.68 13.92
N ALA A 33 5.65 8.23 13.88
CA ALA A 33 4.52 9.07 13.52
C ALA A 33 4.29 10.17 14.53
N GLN A 34 3.99 11.36 14.01
CA GLN A 34 3.53 12.50 14.79
C GLN A 34 1.98 12.50 14.81
N PRO A 35 1.34 13.27 15.68
CA PRO A 35 -0.13 13.26 15.76
C PRO A 35 -0.86 13.55 14.46
N HIS A 36 -0.23 14.27 13.54
CA HIS A 36 -0.82 14.66 12.25
C HIS A 36 -0.16 13.98 11.06
N SER A 37 0.62 12.91 11.31
CA SER A 37 1.23 12.14 10.22
C SER A 37 0.17 11.39 9.43
N ASP A 38 0.36 11.32 8.11
CA ASP A 38 -0.49 10.53 7.23
C ASP A 38 -0.32 9.03 7.51
N ILE A 39 -1.37 8.29 7.24
CA ILE A 39 -1.29 6.84 7.21
C ILE A 39 -0.96 6.43 5.77
N ASP A 40 0.20 5.85 5.58
CA ASP A 40 0.65 5.41 4.26
C ASP A 40 0.34 3.93 4.07
N LEU A 41 -0.47 3.64 3.06
CA LEU A 41 -0.90 2.28 2.74
C LEU A 41 -0.54 1.93 1.30
N ALA A 42 -0.01 0.73 1.09
CA ALA A 42 0.17 0.16 -0.23
C ALA A 42 -0.79 -1.02 -0.38
N ILE A 43 -1.40 -1.13 -1.56
CA ILE A 43 -2.43 -2.12 -1.79
C ILE A 43 -2.11 -2.95 -3.01
N ALA A 44 -2.30 -4.27 -2.89
CA ALA A 44 -2.34 -5.19 -4.02
C ALA A 44 -3.81 -5.43 -4.37
N PHE A 45 -4.21 -4.87 -5.51
CA PHE A 45 -5.58 -5.01 -6.00
C PHE A 45 -5.74 -6.30 -6.82
N LYS A 46 -6.93 -6.87 -6.81
CA LYS A 46 -7.22 -8.11 -7.56
C LYS A 46 -7.45 -7.87 -9.05
N ASN A 47 -8.16 -6.81 -9.39
CA ASN A 47 -8.62 -6.60 -10.76
C ASN A 47 -7.54 -5.94 -11.60
N PHE A 48 -6.99 -6.68 -12.57
CA PHE A 48 -6.02 -6.17 -13.54
C PHE A 48 -6.65 -5.80 -14.89
N ASP A 49 -7.97 -5.98 -15.04
CA ASP A 49 -8.64 -5.77 -16.33
C ASP A 49 -9.08 -4.32 -16.56
N LEU A 50 -8.80 -3.44 -15.62
CA LEU A 50 -9.09 -2.02 -15.77
C LEU A 50 -8.14 -1.38 -16.78
N SER A 51 -8.59 -0.28 -17.40
CA SER A 51 -7.71 0.54 -18.23
C SER A 51 -6.54 1.08 -17.40
N SER A 52 -5.46 1.50 -18.07
CA SER A 52 -4.34 2.13 -17.38
C SER A 52 -4.76 3.37 -16.61
N PHE A 53 -5.67 4.16 -17.19
CA PHE A 53 -6.20 5.35 -16.54
C PHE A 53 -6.95 5.00 -15.26
N ASP A 54 -7.85 4.03 -15.33
CA ASP A 54 -8.64 3.62 -14.16
C ASP A 54 -7.76 3.00 -13.06
N LYS A 55 -6.74 2.24 -13.44
CA LYS A 55 -5.79 1.71 -12.46
C LYS A 55 -5.06 2.81 -11.71
N ARG A 56 -4.68 3.89 -12.40
CA ARG A 56 -3.99 5.02 -11.78
C ARG A 56 -4.90 5.81 -10.85
N LEU A 57 -6.18 5.90 -11.16
CA LEU A 57 -7.15 6.61 -10.33
C LEU A 57 -7.60 5.81 -9.12
N ARG A 58 -7.54 4.49 -9.20
CA ARG A 58 -8.10 3.59 -8.17
C ARG A 58 -7.60 3.90 -6.75
N PRO A 59 -6.30 4.13 -6.51
CA PRO A 59 -5.84 4.47 -5.15
C PRO A 59 -6.46 5.75 -4.61
N LYS A 60 -6.54 6.79 -5.45
CA LYS A 60 -7.11 8.08 -5.03
C LYS A 60 -8.61 7.97 -4.76
N GLU A 61 -9.31 7.23 -5.61
CA GLU A 61 -10.74 6.98 -5.40
C GLU A 61 -10.99 6.26 -4.08
N LEU A 62 -10.14 5.29 -3.75
CA LEU A 62 -10.24 4.56 -2.50
C LEU A 62 -9.98 5.46 -1.28
N GLU A 63 -8.99 6.37 -1.37
CA GLU A 63 -8.75 7.37 -0.32
C GLU A 63 -10.00 8.19 -0.05
N LEU A 64 -10.65 8.66 -1.11
CA LEU A 64 -11.86 9.47 -1.00
C LEU A 64 -13.04 8.66 -0.43
N GLU A 65 -13.19 7.42 -0.86
CA GLU A 65 -14.23 6.53 -0.34
C GLU A 65 -14.10 6.33 1.16
N ILE A 66 -12.88 6.04 1.62
CA ILE A 66 -12.62 5.79 3.04
C ILE A 66 -12.85 7.07 3.84
N SER A 67 -12.33 8.19 3.35
CA SER A 67 -12.47 9.48 4.03
C SER A 67 -13.94 9.86 4.18
N ASN A 68 -14.73 9.65 3.14
CA ASN A 68 -16.17 9.94 3.19
C ASN A 68 -16.90 8.97 4.10
N ALA A 69 -16.61 7.67 3.99
CA ALA A 69 -17.31 6.65 4.77
C ALA A 69 -17.05 6.78 6.26
N LEU A 70 -15.83 7.17 6.64
CA LEU A 70 -15.41 7.26 8.03
C LEU A 70 -15.34 8.69 8.56
N SER A 71 -15.76 9.66 7.76
CA SER A 71 -15.74 11.10 8.11
C SER A 71 -14.36 11.57 8.54
N LEU A 72 -13.33 11.20 7.76
CA LEU A 72 -11.95 11.57 8.03
C LEU A 72 -11.51 12.71 7.13
N ASN A 73 -10.46 13.40 7.55
CA ASN A 73 -9.79 14.38 6.71
C ASN A 73 -9.18 13.67 5.50
N GLU A 74 -9.39 14.20 4.30
CA GLU A 74 -8.90 13.59 3.05
C GLU A 74 -7.38 13.44 3.01
N GLN A 75 -6.65 14.25 3.79
CA GLN A 75 -5.20 14.19 3.81
C GLN A 75 -4.65 13.17 4.80
N LEU A 76 -5.51 12.51 5.58
CA LEU A 76 -5.07 11.57 6.60
C LEU A 76 -4.53 10.26 6.01
N ILE A 77 -5.07 9.83 4.86
CA ILE A 77 -4.74 8.54 4.25
C ILE A 77 -4.08 8.78 2.90
N SER A 78 -2.95 8.12 2.66
CA SER A 78 -2.27 8.10 1.37
C SER A 78 -2.17 6.66 0.89
N ILE A 79 -2.72 6.37 -0.28
CA ILE A 79 -2.76 5.02 -0.83
C ILE A 79 -1.98 4.96 -2.14
N VAL A 80 -1.14 3.93 -2.27
CA VAL A 80 -0.47 3.61 -3.52
C VAL A 80 -0.80 2.18 -3.94
N ASP A 81 -0.76 1.93 -5.25
CA ASP A 81 -0.88 0.58 -5.82
C ASP A 81 0.51 -0.02 -5.90
N ILE A 82 0.73 -1.16 -5.23
CA ILE A 82 2.05 -1.81 -5.17
C ILE A 82 2.58 -2.16 -6.56
N ASN A 83 1.71 -2.33 -7.54
CA ASN A 83 2.10 -2.69 -8.90
C ASN A 83 2.40 -1.48 -9.79
N LEU A 84 2.15 -0.25 -9.34
CA LEU A 84 2.30 0.96 -10.14
C LEU A 84 3.37 1.94 -9.63
N ILE A 85 4.06 1.60 -8.55
CA ILE A 85 5.08 2.46 -7.95
C ILE A 85 6.49 2.03 -8.41
N PRO A 86 7.47 2.94 -8.30
CA PRO A 86 8.86 2.58 -8.63
C PRO A 86 9.39 1.47 -7.73
N SER A 87 10.34 0.70 -8.27
CA SER A 87 10.88 -0.47 -7.58
C SER A 87 11.55 -0.13 -6.25
N TYR A 88 12.21 1.03 -6.15
CA TYR A 88 12.85 1.44 -4.90
C TYR A 88 11.82 1.68 -3.78
N LEU A 89 10.67 2.25 -4.13
CA LEU A 89 9.60 2.46 -3.16
C LEU A 89 8.95 1.14 -2.79
N ALA A 90 8.67 0.29 -3.79
CA ALA A 90 8.08 -1.03 -3.55
C ALA A 90 8.98 -1.87 -2.63
N PHE A 91 10.29 -1.85 -2.88
CA PHE A 91 11.25 -2.55 -2.04
C PHE A 91 11.21 -2.04 -0.59
N ASN A 92 11.20 -0.71 -0.41
CA ASN A 92 11.12 -0.10 0.91
C ASN A 92 9.87 -0.55 1.66
N ILE A 93 8.75 -0.62 0.95
CA ILE A 93 7.48 -1.01 1.56
C ILE A 93 7.51 -2.47 2.03
N VAL A 94 7.95 -3.41 1.17
CA VAL A 94 7.96 -4.82 1.55
C VAL A 94 9.04 -5.15 2.57
N GLU A 95 10.17 -4.44 2.54
CA GLU A 95 11.27 -4.70 3.47
C GLU A 95 11.00 -4.13 4.86
N TYR A 96 10.50 -2.90 4.93
CA TYR A 96 10.39 -2.16 6.19
C TYR A 96 8.96 -1.93 6.65
N GLY A 97 7.96 -2.16 5.80
CA GLY A 97 6.57 -2.02 6.17
C GLY A 97 6.02 -3.28 6.82
N SER A 98 4.76 -3.22 7.18
CA SER A 98 4.05 -4.34 7.81
C SER A 98 2.83 -4.72 7.00
N VAL A 99 2.62 -6.01 6.78
CA VAL A 99 1.39 -6.50 6.14
C VAL A 99 0.28 -6.47 7.18
N ILE A 100 -0.76 -5.66 6.93
CA ILE A 100 -1.89 -5.57 7.86
C ILE A 100 -3.13 -6.34 7.37
N LEU A 101 -3.19 -6.67 6.08
CA LEU A 101 -4.19 -7.59 5.51
C LEU A 101 -3.52 -8.48 4.49
N GLY A 102 -3.92 -9.74 4.45
CA GLY A 102 -3.41 -10.70 3.47
C GLY A 102 -2.04 -11.26 3.80
N LYS A 103 -1.64 -11.23 5.07
CA LYS A 103 -0.37 -11.78 5.53
C LYS A 103 -0.30 -13.28 5.21
N ASN A 104 0.84 -13.70 4.67
CA ASN A 104 1.10 -15.09 4.26
C ASN A 104 0.23 -15.58 3.08
N SER A 105 -0.46 -14.66 2.40
CA SER A 105 -1.20 -15.02 1.19
C SER A 105 -0.24 -15.29 0.03
N LEU A 106 -0.74 -16.02 -0.97
CA LEU A 106 0.03 -16.26 -2.18
C LEU A 106 0.39 -14.95 -2.87
N ARG A 107 -0.55 -13.99 -2.93
CA ARG A 107 -0.30 -12.70 -3.54
C ARG A 107 0.81 -11.94 -2.82
N ALA A 108 0.81 -11.93 -1.48
CA ALA A 108 1.87 -11.27 -0.71
C ALA A 108 3.24 -11.88 -1.02
N MET A 109 3.32 -13.20 -1.11
CA MET A 109 4.57 -13.91 -1.44
C MET A 109 5.05 -13.60 -2.85
N LYS A 110 4.14 -13.60 -3.82
CA LYS A 110 4.47 -13.31 -5.22
C LYS A 110 4.97 -11.88 -5.39
N GLU A 111 4.31 -10.93 -4.74
CA GLU A 111 4.74 -9.52 -4.82
C GLU A 111 6.11 -9.33 -4.18
N GLN A 112 6.37 -9.96 -3.05
CA GLN A 112 7.67 -9.88 -2.40
C GLN A 112 8.78 -10.42 -3.30
N GLN A 113 8.56 -11.58 -3.91
CA GLN A 113 9.54 -12.17 -4.84
C GLN A 113 9.78 -11.28 -6.06
N ARG A 114 8.71 -10.78 -6.66
CA ARG A 114 8.82 -9.89 -7.82
C ARG A 114 9.61 -8.63 -7.48
N ILE A 115 9.26 -8.01 -6.37
CA ILE A 115 9.85 -6.73 -5.94
C ILE A 115 11.33 -6.91 -5.60
N TYR A 116 11.68 -7.95 -4.85
CA TYR A 116 13.09 -8.21 -4.50
C TYR A 116 13.90 -8.53 -5.75
N SER A 117 13.38 -9.35 -6.65
CA SER A 117 14.08 -9.71 -7.88
C SER A 117 14.32 -8.51 -8.78
N GLN A 118 13.31 -7.66 -8.94
CA GLN A 118 13.41 -6.46 -9.77
C GLN A 118 14.40 -5.45 -9.17
N PHE A 119 14.34 -5.24 -7.87
CA PHE A 119 15.24 -4.33 -7.18
C PHE A 119 16.69 -4.80 -7.28
N GLU A 120 16.93 -6.09 -7.06
CA GLU A 120 18.25 -6.69 -7.16
C GLU A 120 18.81 -6.55 -8.59
N PHE A 121 17.97 -6.84 -9.59
CA PHE A 121 18.35 -6.69 -10.99
C PHE A 121 18.76 -5.25 -11.31
N GLU A 122 17.98 -4.28 -10.87
CA GLU A 122 18.28 -2.87 -11.11
C GLU A 122 19.53 -2.40 -10.38
N MET A 123 19.78 -2.92 -9.19
CA MET A 123 21.01 -2.62 -8.45
C MET A 123 22.24 -3.13 -9.19
N ILE A 124 22.17 -4.35 -9.72
CA ILE A 124 23.26 -4.94 -10.50
C ILE A 124 23.48 -4.14 -11.78
N ALA A 125 22.41 -3.81 -12.49
CA ALA A 125 22.50 -3.03 -13.74
C ALA A 125 23.15 -1.68 -13.51
N SER A 126 22.80 -0.98 -12.42
CA SER A 126 23.36 0.35 -12.14
C SER A 126 24.86 0.30 -11.82
N LYS A 127 25.38 -0.83 -11.33
CA LYS A 127 26.80 -0.98 -11.04
C LYS A 127 27.65 -1.18 -12.29
N HIS A 128 27.03 -1.55 -13.40
CA HIS A 128 27.74 -1.81 -14.66
C HIS A 128 27.62 -0.68 -15.69
N ASP A 129 26.95 0.39 -15.32
CA ASP A 129 26.79 1.56 -16.20
C ASP A 129 28.04 2.48 -16.20
#